data_7b9e624a225b0d7821ae3f59c73b109c
#
_entry.id   7b9e624a225b0d7821ae3f59c73b109c
#
_cell.length_a   1.000
_cell.length_b   1.000
_cell.length_c   1.000
_cell.angle_alpha   90.00
_cell.angle_beta   90.00
_cell.angle_gamma   90.00
#
_symmetry.space_group_name_H-M   'P 1'
#
loop_
_entity.id
_entity.type
_entity.pdbx_description
1 polymer ?
#
loop_
_entity_poly.entity_id
_entity_poly.type
_entity_poly.pdbx_seq_one_letter_code
_entity_poly.pdbx_strand_id
1 'polypeptide(L)'
;MKVDATAVSGLVLSVDKESIVNDGEDTATFTVTFDGNDVTAQATIVNQTSGQAWAEGVHTFVSSASGEYEFKASYNDMRSNTVKVTVTMEAVNPLVLTATRPRIAADGSDATSFKVMYEGEDVTDAAKIKNLATGEYLESNSFSYSGDLKVVEFEAEYEGATSEPINVGFGDFYKNVLFCRFTATWCGPCTSFSSVLSAALEQYPDRLVQVAIHQSDMYTSNDNPLFLQYFSVPAIPAVFFDFDKKNQQDPSVMSVTDVVNIIKEYQATGAKVGIAMSSTVDADRNVTVSVRVTPSEAGMYRLGVILLEDGIEGAQSGTSRFIHDNTMRALATSLGGDSLGEVAENTEVVKEYTFSLEGYTDNCRVVAYVNTADGDVYATTNAASCPVNGRTDYRFETAAE
;
A
#
# COMPACT_ATOMS: atom_id res chain seq x y z
N MET A 1 -53.65 -12.84 -12.43
CA MET A 1 -53.60 -11.41 -12.13
C MET A 1 -52.16 -10.97 -12.44
N LYS A 2 -51.95 -10.38 -13.62
CA LYS A 2 -50.64 -9.80 -13.97
C LYS A 2 -50.50 -8.51 -13.16
N VAL A 3 -49.50 -8.44 -12.34
CA VAL A 3 -49.08 -7.16 -11.71
C VAL A 3 -48.43 -6.37 -12.82
N ASP A 4 -49.10 -5.35 -13.32
CA ASP A 4 -48.53 -4.35 -14.19
C ASP A 4 -47.40 -3.66 -13.36
N ALA A 5 -46.18 -3.80 -13.83
CA ALA A 5 -45.08 -2.96 -13.35
C ALA A 5 -45.43 -1.51 -13.71
N THR A 6 -45.83 -0.71 -12.72
CA THR A 6 -46.01 0.73 -12.87
C THR A 6 -44.69 1.29 -13.42
N ALA A 7 -44.71 1.76 -14.66
CA ALA A 7 -43.59 2.43 -15.27
C ALA A 7 -43.21 3.61 -14.36
N VAL A 8 -42.01 3.59 -13.81
CA VAL A 8 -41.43 4.71 -13.05
C VAL A 8 -41.16 5.80 -14.06
N SER A 9 -42.00 6.84 -14.09
CA SER A 9 -41.79 8.02 -14.93
C SER A 9 -40.72 8.90 -14.30
N GLY A 10 -39.73 9.27 -15.08
CA GLY A 10 -38.65 10.17 -14.65
C GLY A 10 -37.26 9.55 -14.68
N LEU A 11 -36.28 10.30 -14.18
CA LEU A 11 -34.90 9.87 -14.13
C LEU A 11 -34.67 8.99 -12.90
N VAL A 12 -34.13 7.77 -13.11
CA VAL A 12 -33.85 6.81 -12.04
C VAL A 12 -32.39 6.39 -12.11
N LEU A 13 -31.68 6.46 -10.97
CA LEU A 13 -30.37 5.88 -10.75
C LEU A 13 -30.53 4.55 -10.01
N SER A 14 -29.84 3.52 -10.46
CA SER A 14 -29.70 2.22 -9.79
C SER A 14 -28.24 1.79 -9.74
N VAL A 15 -27.92 0.86 -8.87
CA VAL A 15 -26.57 0.27 -8.73
C VAL A 15 -26.71 -1.25 -8.65
N ASP A 16 -25.73 -1.97 -9.17
CA ASP A 16 -25.67 -3.43 -9.16
C ASP A 16 -25.28 -3.99 -7.78
N LYS A 17 -24.39 -3.27 -7.05
CA LYS A 17 -23.95 -3.62 -5.69
C LYS A 17 -24.16 -2.44 -4.75
N GLU A 18 -24.91 -2.65 -3.67
CA GLU A 18 -25.08 -1.66 -2.60
C GLU A 18 -23.96 -1.71 -1.55
N SER A 19 -23.06 -2.71 -1.65
CA SER A 19 -21.86 -2.84 -0.82
C SER A 19 -20.71 -3.36 -1.66
N ILE A 20 -19.52 -2.78 -1.46
CA ILE A 20 -18.23 -3.18 -2.03
C ILE A 20 -17.17 -3.18 -0.92
N VAL A 21 -16.02 -3.85 -1.14
CA VAL A 21 -14.87 -3.79 -0.24
C VAL A 21 -13.88 -2.72 -0.67
N ASN A 22 -13.06 -2.26 0.27
CA ASN A 22 -12.10 -1.16 0.05
C ASN A 22 -10.74 -1.61 -0.53
N ASP A 23 -10.74 -2.68 -1.33
CA ASP A 23 -9.54 -3.23 -1.98
C ASP A 23 -9.04 -2.42 -3.19
N GLY A 24 -9.85 -1.45 -3.65
CA GLY A 24 -9.56 -0.65 -4.84
C GLY A 24 -9.87 -1.36 -6.17
N GLU A 25 -10.40 -2.57 -6.13
CA GLU A 25 -10.74 -3.41 -7.28
C GLU A 25 -12.23 -3.75 -7.32
N ASP A 26 -12.86 -3.99 -6.16
CA ASP A 26 -14.30 -4.28 -6.10
C ASP A 26 -15.11 -3.05 -6.55
N THR A 27 -15.95 -3.24 -7.55
CA THR A 27 -16.59 -2.15 -8.31
C THR A 27 -18.10 -2.21 -8.19
N ALA A 28 -18.73 -1.07 -7.88
CA ALA A 28 -20.16 -0.85 -8.03
C ALA A 28 -20.45 -0.18 -9.38
N THR A 29 -21.39 -0.73 -10.16
CA THR A 29 -21.77 -0.22 -11.49
C THR A 29 -23.14 0.41 -11.45
N PHE A 30 -23.25 1.65 -11.92
CA PHE A 30 -24.50 2.40 -11.94
C PHE A 30 -25.18 2.34 -13.30
N THR A 31 -26.50 2.32 -13.27
CA THR A 31 -27.34 2.45 -14.45
C THR A 31 -28.31 3.61 -14.28
N VAL A 32 -28.40 4.48 -15.28
CA VAL A 32 -29.33 5.61 -15.31
C VAL A 32 -30.40 5.36 -16.37
N THR A 33 -31.64 5.38 -15.95
CA THR A 33 -32.77 5.23 -16.88
C THR A 33 -33.67 6.46 -16.88
N PHE A 34 -34.16 6.85 -18.05
CA PHE A 34 -35.16 7.89 -18.23
C PHE A 34 -36.36 7.37 -18.98
N ASP A 35 -37.52 7.43 -18.32
CA ASP A 35 -38.79 6.84 -18.84
C ASP A 35 -38.62 5.39 -19.34
N GLY A 36 -37.80 4.60 -18.61
CA GLY A 36 -37.50 3.20 -18.90
C GLY A 36 -36.43 2.96 -19.97
N ASN A 37 -35.87 3.99 -20.58
CA ASN A 37 -34.75 3.87 -21.52
C ASN A 37 -33.41 4.09 -20.81
N ASP A 38 -32.39 3.30 -21.13
CA ASP A 38 -31.02 3.48 -20.61
C ASP A 38 -30.40 4.73 -21.24
N VAL A 39 -30.02 5.66 -20.37
CA VAL A 39 -29.35 6.93 -20.72
C VAL A 39 -27.98 7.07 -19.99
N THR A 40 -27.46 5.97 -19.46
CA THR A 40 -26.23 5.94 -18.64
C THR A 40 -25.06 6.64 -19.36
N ALA A 41 -24.89 6.38 -20.65
CA ALA A 41 -23.81 6.94 -21.44
C ALA A 41 -23.90 8.47 -21.66
N GLN A 42 -25.07 9.08 -21.43
CA GLN A 42 -25.33 10.53 -21.60
C GLN A 42 -25.61 11.24 -20.26
N ALA A 43 -25.67 10.49 -19.18
CA ALA A 43 -25.92 11.03 -17.84
C ALA A 43 -24.60 11.39 -17.14
N THR A 44 -24.68 12.38 -16.24
CA THR A 44 -23.60 12.70 -15.31
C THR A 44 -23.98 12.19 -13.93
N ILE A 45 -23.12 11.41 -13.32
CA ILE A 45 -23.26 10.93 -11.94
C ILE A 45 -22.43 11.80 -11.01
N VAL A 46 -22.99 12.17 -9.87
CA VAL A 46 -22.32 12.99 -8.85
C VAL A 46 -22.24 12.17 -7.57
N ASN A 47 -21.02 11.97 -7.08
CA ASN A 47 -20.79 11.52 -5.73
C ASN A 47 -21.13 12.67 -4.78
N GLN A 48 -22.24 12.58 -4.06
CA GLN A 48 -22.74 13.64 -3.17
C GLN A 48 -21.87 13.75 -1.90
N THR A 49 -21.21 12.66 -1.50
CA THR A 49 -20.35 12.62 -0.31
C THR A 49 -19.07 13.45 -0.54
N SER A 50 -18.44 13.33 -1.71
CA SER A 50 -17.26 14.13 -2.08
C SER A 50 -17.62 15.41 -2.85
N GLY A 51 -18.85 15.53 -3.34
CA GLY A 51 -19.27 16.62 -4.25
C GLY A 51 -18.71 16.49 -5.67
N GLN A 52 -18.05 15.37 -6.01
CA GLN A 52 -17.42 15.15 -7.31
C GLN A 52 -18.45 14.73 -8.36
N ALA A 53 -18.53 15.48 -9.45
CA ALA A 53 -19.23 15.08 -10.65
C ALA A 53 -18.29 14.28 -11.57
N TRP A 54 -18.73 13.10 -12.01
CA TRP A 54 -17.98 12.32 -12.98
C TRP A 54 -18.17 12.84 -14.40
N ALA A 55 -17.24 12.49 -15.27
CA ALA A 55 -17.41 12.78 -16.69
C ALA A 55 -18.64 12.03 -17.24
N GLU A 56 -19.25 12.57 -18.31
CA GLU A 56 -20.37 11.93 -19.00
C GLU A 56 -20.00 10.51 -19.42
N GLY A 57 -20.87 9.54 -19.10
CA GLY A 57 -20.68 8.12 -19.39
C GLY A 57 -19.80 7.35 -18.37
N VAL A 58 -19.16 8.02 -17.40
CA VAL A 58 -18.51 7.30 -16.28
C VAL A 58 -19.57 6.83 -15.31
N HIS A 59 -19.65 5.52 -15.07
CA HIS A 59 -20.72 4.88 -14.32
C HIS A 59 -20.23 3.77 -13.35
N THR A 60 -18.94 3.74 -13.04
CA THR A 60 -18.37 2.78 -12.10
C THR A 60 -17.77 3.50 -10.90
N PHE A 61 -17.87 2.89 -9.72
CA PHE A 61 -17.31 3.38 -8.48
C PHE A 61 -16.49 2.29 -7.81
N VAL A 62 -15.28 2.66 -7.41
CA VAL A 62 -14.37 1.88 -6.58
C VAL A 62 -13.79 2.82 -5.53
N SER A 63 -13.46 2.31 -4.36
CA SER A 63 -12.86 3.12 -3.29
C SER A 63 -11.94 2.27 -2.43
N SER A 64 -10.80 2.82 -2.07
CA SER A 64 -9.92 2.29 -1.03
C SER A 64 -10.24 2.84 0.37
N ALA A 65 -11.20 3.77 0.50
CA ALA A 65 -11.68 4.30 1.77
C ALA A 65 -13.04 3.73 2.10
N SER A 66 -13.19 3.12 3.30
CA SER A 66 -14.47 2.63 3.79
C SER A 66 -15.39 3.80 4.17
N GLY A 67 -16.71 3.56 4.11
CA GLY A 67 -17.70 4.57 4.43
C GLY A 67 -19.00 4.44 3.63
N GLU A 68 -19.96 5.33 3.89
CA GLU A 68 -21.19 5.45 3.10
C GLU A 68 -21.03 6.55 2.06
N TYR A 69 -21.28 6.20 0.80
CA TYR A 69 -21.23 7.12 -0.34
C TYR A 69 -22.61 7.26 -0.95
N GLU A 70 -23.03 8.50 -1.18
CA GLU A 70 -24.30 8.82 -1.81
C GLU A 70 -24.10 9.35 -3.22
N PHE A 71 -24.93 8.86 -4.16
CA PHE A 71 -24.85 9.20 -5.57
C PHE A 71 -26.18 9.68 -6.12
N LYS A 72 -26.11 10.64 -7.04
CA LYS A 72 -27.25 11.11 -7.86
C LYS A 72 -26.83 11.27 -9.31
N ALA A 73 -27.73 11.00 -10.21
CA ALA A 73 -27.54 11.28 -11.63
C ALA A 73 -28.28 12.54 -12.07
N SER A 74 -27.76 13.18 -13.11
CA SER A 74 -28.42 14.26 -13.84
C SER A 74 -28.41 13.98 -15.36
N TYR A 75 -29.55 14.26 -16.01
CA TYR A 75 -29.76 14.14 -17.45
C TYR A 75 -30.84 15.11 -17.88
N ASN A 76 -30.60 15.93 -18.91
CA ASN A 76 -31.54 16.95 -19.43
C ASN A 76 -32.18 17.82 -18.32
N ASP A 77 -31.34 18.41 -17.45
CA ASP A 77 -31.74 19.24 -16.30
C ASP A 77 -32.56 18.54 -15.22
N MET A 78 -32.80 17.24 -15.34
CA MET A 78 -33.47 16.42 -14.32
C MET A 78 -32.47 15.79 -13.38
N ARG A 79 -32.91 15.45 -12.15
CA ARG A 79 -32.15 14.73 -11.15
C ARG A 79 -32.81 13.45 -10.75
N SER A 80 -32.04 12.40 -10.53
CA SER A 80 -32.50 11.09 -10.08
C SER A 80 -32.81 11.05 -8.58
N ASN A 81 -33.33 9.90 -8.13
CA ASN A 81 -33.23 9.46 -6.74
C ASN A 81 -31.78 9.41 -6.26
N THR A 82 -31.56 9.34 -4.95
CA THR A 82 -30.28 9.05 -4.34
C THR A 82 -30.08 7.54 -4.26
N VAL A 83 -28.88 7.06 -4.58
CA VAL A 83 -28.43 5.69 -4.37
C VAL A 83 -27.26 5.73 -3.39
N LYS A 84 -27.20 4.74 -2.49
CA LYS A 84 -26.09 4.57 -1.53
C LYS A 84 -25.27 3.37 -1.91
N VAL A 85 -23.96 3.49 -1.74
CA VAL A 85 -23.00 2.39 -1.77
C VAL A 85 -22.21 2.43 -0.47
N THR A 86 -22.20 1.33 0.26
CA THR A 86 -21.40 1.16 1.47
C THR A 86 -20.09 0.49 1.08
N VAL A 87 -18.97 1.14 1.37
CA VAL A 87 -17.63 0.55 1.23
C VAL A 87 -17.23 0.01 2.61
N THR A 88 -17.01 -1.30 2.69
CA THR A 88 -16.60 -1.97 3.94
C THR A 88 -15.12 -2.29 3.89
N MET A 89 -14.47 -2.40 5.06
CA MET A 89 -13.11 -2.93 5.12
C MET A 89 -13.12 -4.40 4.72
N GLU A 90 -12.12 -4.80 3.93
CA GLU A 90 -11.87 -6.20 3.64
C GLU A 90 -11.62 -6.98 4.93
N ALA A 91 -12.27 -8.11 5.10
CA ALA A 91 -12.06 -8.96 6.27
C ALA A 91 -10.67 -9.61 6.18
N VAL A 92 -9.91 -9.52 7.28
CA VAL A 92 -8.63 -10.23 7.37
C VAL A 92 -8.87 -11.73 7.25
N ASN A 93 -8.14 -12.37 6.33
CA ASN A 93 -8.24 -13.81 6.14
C ASN A 93 -7.80 -14.53 7.42
N PRO A 94 -8.65 -15.34 8.06
CA PRO A 94 -8.32 -16.01 9.31
C PRO A 94 -7.27 -17.12 9.12
N LEU A 95 -7.08 -17.63 7.89
CA LEU A 95 -6.09 -18.64 7.57
C LEU A 95 -4.79 -17.97 7.12
N VAL A 96 -3.75 -18.12 7.93
CA VAL A 96 -2.44 -17.48 7.72
C VAL A 96 -1.38 -18.55 7.50
N LEU A 97 -0.72 -18.49 6.34
CA LEU A 97 0.47 -19.30 6.03
C LEU A 97 1.73 -18.46 6.27
N THR A 98 2.74 -19.04 6.87
CA THR A 98 4.08 -18.43 7.03
C THR A 98 5.16 -19.45 6.73
N ALA A 99 6.31 -18.97 6.20
CA ALA A 99 7.52 -19.78 6.04
C ALA A 99 8.53 -19.39 7.14
N THR A 100 9.17 -20.37 7.77
CA THR A 100 10.20 -20.13 8.80
C THR A 100 11.44 -19.46 8.23
N ARG A 101 11.68 -19.68 6.94
CA ARG A 101 12.77 -19.04 6.15
C ARG A 101 12.19 -18.63 4.81
N PRO A 102 11.92 -17.34 4.62
CA PRO A 102 11.33 -16.87 3.35
C PRO A 102 12.35 -16.89 2.20
N ARG A 103 13.65 -17.09 2.51
CA ARG A 103 14.74 -17.21 1.54
C ARG A 103 15.59 -18.42 1.85
N ILE A 104 15.81 -19.29 0.84
CA ILE A 104 16.65 -20.50 0.92
C ILE A 104 17.56 -20.61 -0.31
N ALA A 105 18.57 -21.47 -0.24
CA ALA A 105 19.46 -21.74 -1.38
C ALA A 105 18.71 -22.51 -2.51
N ALA A 106 19.05 -22.23 -3.77
CA ALA A 106 18.46 -22.88 -4.94
C ALA A 106 19.20 -24.17 -5.36
N ASP A 107 20.06 -24.73 -4.51
CA ASP A 107 20.87 -25.92 -4.78
C ASP A 107 20.39 -27.19 -4.06
N GLY A 108 19.27 -27.09 -3.34
CA GLY A 108 18.70 -28.19 -2.57
C GLY A 108 19.38 -28.45 -1.22
N SER A 109 20.43 -27.69 -0.85
CA SER A 109 21.15 -27.86 0.40
C SER A 109 20.41 -27.30 1.61
N ASP A 110 19.39 -26.48 1.36
CA ASP A 110 18.65 -25.70 2.37
C ASP A 110 17.15 -25.94 2.25
N ALA A 111 16.42 -25.75 3.35
CA ALA A 111 14.98 -25.94 3.41
C ALA A 111 14.28 -24.89 4.26
N THR A 112 13.04 -24.59 3.94
CA THR A 112 12.11 -23.87 4.80
C THR A 112 11.04 -24.84 5.34
N SER A 113 10.44 -24.49 6.46
CA SER A 113 9.24 -25.15 6.98
C SER A 113 8.11 -24.13 7.03
N PHE A 114 6.90 -24.63 6.81
CA PHE A 114 5.71 -23.81 6.83
C PHE A 114 4.97 -23.95 8.15
N LYS A 115 4.30 -22.89 8.55
CA LYS A 115 3.36 -22.86 9.66
C LYS A 115 2.04 -22.32 9.18
N VAL A 116 0.93 -22.99 9.53
CA VAL A 116 -0.42 -22.58 9.19
C VAL A 116 -1.20 -22.31 10.47
N MET A 117 -1.74 -21.09 10.57
CA MET A 117 -2.58 -20.66 11.69
C MET A 117 -4.00 -20.41 11.17
N TYR A 118 -5.02 -20.85 11.90
CA TYR A 118 -6.43 -20.55 11.63
C TYR A 118 -7.08 -20.02 12.90
N GLU A 119 -7.63 -18.79 12.83
CA GLU A 119 -8.21 -18.10 14.00
C GLU A 119 -7.30 -18.09 15.25
N GLY A 120 -5.97 -18.04 15.03
CA GLY A 120 -4.97 -18.03 16.10
C GLY A 120 -4.51 -19.40 16.58
N GLU A 121 -5.14 -20.50 16.13
CA GLU A 121 -4.75 -21.88 16.46
C GLU A 121 -3.79 -22.45 15.40
N ASP A 122 -2.81 -23.24 15.83
CA ASP A 122 -1.86 -23.93 14.94
C ASP A 122 -2.52 -25.16 14.31
N VAL A 123 -2.77 -25.10 13.00
CA VAL A 123 -3.41 -26.17 12.21
C VAL A 123 -2.46 -26.78 11.18
N THR A 124 -1.15 -26.56 11.32
CA THR A 124 -0.12 -26.96 10.36
C THR A 124 -0.21 -28.43 9.94
N ASP A 125 -0.43 -29.34 10.90
CA ASP A 125 -0.50 -30.79 10.63
C ASP A 125 -1.80 -31.21 9.91
N ALA A 126 -2.84 -30.39 9.96
CA ALA A 126 -4.14 -30.66 9.34
C ALA A 126 -4.36 -29.90 8.03
N ALA A 127 -3.63 -28.81 7.81
CA ALA A 127 -3.72 -28.00 6.61
C ALA A 127 -2.97 -28.65 5.44
N LYS A 128 -3.39 -28.33 4.22
CA LYS A 128 -2.68 -28.69 3.00
C LYS A 128 -1.95 -27.45 2.47
N ILE A 129 -0.70 -27.62 2.05
CA ILE A 129 0.12 -26.57 1.49
C ILE A 129 0.35 -26.87 0.01
N LYS A 130 -0.04 -25.95 -0.86
CA LYS A 130 0.04 -26.09 -2.30
C LYS A 130 1.16 -25.24 -2.86
N ASN A 131 1.99 -25.80 -3.70
CA ASN A 131 2.96 -25.10 -4.51
C ASN A 131 2.26 -24.56 -5.77
N LEU A 132 2.15 -23.24 -5.91
CA LEU A 132 1.41 -22.62 -7.00
C LEU A 132 2.15 -22.74 -8.35
N ALA A 133 3.48 -22.91 -8.35
CA ALA A 133 4.24 -23.11 -9.58
C ALA A 133 3.99 -24.48 -10.23
N THR A 134 3.73 -25.53 -9.41
CA THR A 134 3.46 -26.89 -9.91
C THR A 134 1.98 -27.27 -9.83
N GLY A 135 1.20 -26.60 -8.99
CA GLY A 135 -0.17 -26.96 -8.67
C GLY A 135 -0.30 -28.15 -7.72
N GLU A 136 0.80 -28.69 -7.21
CA GLU A 136 0.82 -29.90 -6.36
C GLU A 136 0.85 -29.53 -4.87
N TYR A 137 0.26 -30.36 -4.05
CA TYR A 137 0.35 -30.24 -2.59
C TYR A 137 1.66 -30.84 -2.08
N LEU A 138 2.26 -30.20 -1.07
CA LEU A 138 3.42 -30.73 -0.39
C LEU A 138 3.06 -32.00 0.40
N GLU A 139 3.94 -32.99 0.42
CA GLU A 139 3.78 -34.20 1.25
C GLU A 139 4.05 -33.95 2.74
N SER A 140 4.72 -32.85 3.06
CA SER A 140 5.05 -32.41 4.42
C SER A 140 5.05 -30.87 4.48
N ASN A 141 5.15 -30.32 5.68
CA ASN A 141 5.28 -28.88 5.89
C ASN A 141 6.70 -28.33 5.63
N SER A 142 7.55 -29.07 4.90
CA SER A 142 8.92 -28.66 4.55
C SER A 142 9.11 -28.61 3.06
N PHE A 143 9.91 -27.64 2.59
CA PHE A 143 10.20 -27.45 1.19
C PHE A 143 11.68 -27.09 0.98
N SER A 144 12.32 -27.75 0.03
CA SER A 144 13.63 -27.42 -0.52
C SER A 144 13.53 -27.29 -2.04
N TYR A 145 14.44 -26.55 -2.64
CA TYR A 145 14.41 -26.29 -4.08
C TYR A 145 15.80 -26.43 -4.70
N SER A 146 15.82 -27.04 -5.89
CA SER A 146 17.00 -27.04 -6.76
C SER A 146 16.57 -26.70 -8.18
N GLY A 147 17.04 -25.57 -8.71
CA GLY A 147 16.66 -25.11 -10.04
C GLY A 147 16.92 -23.62 -10.27
N ASP A 148 16.32 -23.08 -11.34
CA ASP A 148 16.60 -21.73 -11.83
C ASP A 148 15.52 -20.69 -11.47
N LEU A 149 14.41 -21.09 -10.84
CA LEU A 149 13.40 -20.16 -10.39
C LEU A 149 13.99 -19.20 -9.36
N LYS A 150 13.47 -17.99 -9.31
CA LYS A 150 13.86 -16.97 -8.32
C LYS A 150 12.93 -16.93 -7.12
N VAL A 151 11.70 -17.37 -7.31
CA VAL A 151 10.65 -17.38 -6.30
C VAL A 151 9.64 -18.48 -6.63
N VAL A 152 9.03 -19.05 -5.59
CA VAL A 152 7.86 -19.93 -5.66
C VAL A 152 6.83 -19.43 -4.66
N GLU A 153 5.57 -19.37 -5.10
CA GLU A 153 4.44 -19.01 -4.26
C GLU A 153 3.77 -20.26 -3.69
N PHE A 154 3.29 -20.14 -2.46
CA PHE A 154 2.56 -21.18 -1.75
C PHE A 154 1.28 -20.63 -1.15
N GLU A 155 0.23 -21.43 -1.12
CA GLU A 155 -1.02 -21.18 -0.40
C GLU A 155 -1.33 -22.35 0.52
N ALA A 156 -2.08 -22.12 1.59
CA ALA A 156 -2.60 -23.14 2.46
C ALA A 156 -4.11 -23.28 2.30
N GLU A 157 -4.60 -24.51 2.46
CA GLU A 157 -6.02 -24.83 2.49
C GLU A 157 -6.36 -25.55 3.81
N TYR A 158 -7.42 -25.09 4.49
CA TYR A 158 -7.92 -25.71 5.72
C TYR A 158 -9.42 -25.42 5.88
N GLU A 159 -10.23 -26.48 6.09
CA GLU A 159 -11.69 -26.41 6.30
C GLU A 159 -12.46 -25.56 5.28
N GLY A 160 -12.00 -25.51 4.02
CA GLY A 160 -12.62 -24.75 2.95
C GLY A 160 -12.16 -23.30 2.86
N ALA A 161 -11.32 -22.83 3.77
CA ALA A 161 -10.61 -21.56 3.65
C ALA A 161 -9.30 -21.75 2.87
N THR A 162 -8.88 -20.73 2.13
CA THR A 162 -7.58 -20.65 1.42
C THR A 162 -6.84 -19.44 1.95
N SER A 163 -5.56 -19.60 2.28
CA SER A 163 -4.73 -18.47 2.73
C SER A 163 -4.38 -17.54 1.58
N GLU A 164 -4.00 -16.30 1.92
CA GLU A 164 -3.23 -15.51 0.98
C GLU A 164 -1.93 -16.23 0.62
N PRO A 165 -1.45 -16.12 -0.64
CA PRO A 165 -0.19 -16.72 -1.03
C PRO A 165 1.00 -16.06 -0.34
N ILE A 166 2.06 -16.85 -0.11
CA ILE A 166 3.35 -16.37 0.38
C ILE A 166 4.47 -16.75 -0.57
N ASN A 167 5.54 -15.97 -0.55
CA ASN A 167 6.73 -16.16 -1.37
C ASN A 167 7.83 -16.89 -0.61
N VAL A 168 8.45 -17.88 -1.24
CA VAL A 168 9.76 -18.42 -0.86
C VAL A 168 10.72 -18.14 -2.00
N GLY A 169 11.75 -17.32 -1.73
CA GLY A 169 12.71 -16.88 -2.74
C GLY A 169 14.03 -17.60 -2.67
N PHE A 170 14.76 -17.56 -3.79
CA PHE A 170 16.05 -18.22 -3.99
C PHE A 170 17.15 -17.26 -4.46
N GLY A 171 16.87 -15.95 -4.41
CA GLY A 171 17.75 -14.89 -4.89
C GLY A 171 17.76 -13.67 -3.95
N ASP A 172 18.06 -12.52 -4.53
CA ASP A 172 18.10 -11.27 -3.81
C ASP A 172 16.68 -10.76 -3.54
N PHE A 173 16.51 -10.10 -2.41
CA PHE A 173 15.26 -9.40 -2.12
C PHE A 173 15.05 -8.22 -3.09
N TYR A 174 13.80 -8.00 -3.42
CA TYR A 174 13.37 -6.87 -4.24
C TYR A 174 13.65 -5.55 -3.52
N LYS A 175 14.45 -4.69 -4.15
CA LYS A 175 14.80 -3.39 -3.60
C LYS A 175 13.73 -2.36 -3.93
N ASN A 176 13.07 -1.84 -2.89
CA ASN A 176 12.32 -0.61 -2.95
C ASN A 176 13.17 0.54 -2.41
N VAL A 177 13.08 1.68 -3.07
CA VAL A 177 13.76 2.92 -2.67
C VAL A 177 12.82 3.75 -1.80
N LEU A 178 13.25 4.10 -0.60
CA LEU A 178 12.48 5.02 0.25
C LEU A 178 12.64 6.45 -0.27
N PHE A 179 11.51 7.12 -0.49
CA PHE A 179 11.47 8.47 -1.02
C PHE A 179 10.79 9.43 -0.03
N CYS A 180 11.57 10.33 0.57
CA CYS A 180 11.09 11.37 1.45
C CYS A 180 10.92 12.67 0.68
N ARG A 181 9.69 13.16 0.56
CA ARG A 181 9.33 14.42 -0.09
C ARG A 181 8.88 15.44 0.96
N PHE A 182 9.58 16.57 1.04
CA PHE A 182 9.21 17.69 1.89
C PHE A 182 8.34 18.66 1.11
N THR A 183 7.14 18.93 1.63
CA THR A 183 6.07 19.66 0.93
C THR A 183 5.24 20.50 1.89
N ALA A 184 4.32 21.31 1.36
CA ALA A 184 3.27 21.99 2.12
C ALA A 184 2.14 22.43 1.19
N THR A 185 0.94 22.60 1.74
CA THR A 185 -0.23 23.09 1.00
C THR A 185 -0.04 24.49 0.41
N TRP A 186 0.78 25.34 1.02
CA TRP A 186 1.13 26.67 0.55
C TRP A 186 2.28 26.70 -0.49
N CYS A 187 2.92 25.56 -0.77
CA CYS A 187 4.06 25.45 -1.68
C CYS A 187 3.62 25.29 -3.13
N GLY A 188 3.69 26.35 -3.92
CA GLY A 188 3.34 26.34 -5.34
C GLY A 188 4.24 25.41 -6.20
N PRO A 189 5.60 25.51 -6.11
CA PRO A 189 6.49 24.63 -6.87
C PRO A 189 6.33 23.14 -6.57
N CYS A 190 5.83 22.78 -5.38
CA CYS A 190 5.59 21.38 -5.00
C CYS A 190 4.56 20.69 -5.90
N THR A 191 3.58 21.45 -6.44
CA THR A 191 2.55 20.93 -7.36
C THR A 191 3.16 20.52 -8.70
N SER A 192 4.09 21.31 -9.23
CA SER A 192 4.75 21.00 -10.52
C SER A 192 5.55 19.70 -10.44
N PHE A 193 6.25 19.50 -9.33
CA PHE A 193 7.01 18.24 -9.12
C PHE A 193 6.10 17.01 -9.02
N SER A 194 4.89 17.14 -8.47
CA SER A 194 3.96 16.02 -8.41
C SER A 194 3.65 15.43 -9.79
N SER A 195 3.53 16.25 -10.82
CA SER A 195 3.33 15.78 -12.20
C SER A 195 4.56 15.07 -12.76
N VAL A 196 5.76 15.58 -12.47
CA VAL A 196 7.03 14.92 -12.86
C VAL A 196 7.16 13.55 -12.21
N LEU A 197 6.84 13.47 -10.91
CA LEU A 197 6.90 12.23 -10.15
C LEU A 197 5.90 11.19 -10.68
N SER A 198 4.64 11.59 -10.94
CA SER A 198 3.64 10.69 -11.51
C SER A 198 4.10 10.11 -12.86
N ALA A 199 4.62 10.94 -13.75
CA ALA A 199 5.12 10.50 -15.05
C ALA A 199 6.39 9.61 -14.95
N ALA A 200 7.20 9.80 -13.91
CA ALA A 200 8.34 8.90 -13.64
C ALA A 200 7.86 7.53 -13.16
N LEU A 201 6.83 7.49 -12.30
CA LEU A 201 6.25 6.24 -11.80
C LEU A 201 5.49 5.47 -12.89
N GLU A 202 4.90 6.14 -13.87
CA GLU A 202 4.34 5.48 -15.06
C GLU A 202 5.42 4.74 -15.89
N GLN A 203 6.63 5.29 -15.94
CA GLN A 203 7.75 4.68 -16.67
C GLN A 203 8.49 3.62 -15.85
N TYR A 204 8.50 3.76 -14.52
CA TYR A 204 9.24 2.89 -13.63
C TYR A 204 8.43 2.65 -12.33
N PRO A 205 7.37 1.84 -12.43
CA PRO A 205 6.46 1.56 -11.32
C PRO A 205 7.13 0.70 -10.24
N ASP A 206 6.48 0.61 -9.08
CA ASP A 206 6.72 -0.36 -8.01
C ASP A 206 8.11 -0.35 -7.34
N ARG A 207 8.92 0.67 -7.57
CA ARG A 207 10.26 0.76 -6.96
C ARG A 207 10.38 1.82 -5.89
N LEU A 208 9.34 2.64 -5.71
CA LEU A 208 9.39 3.80 -4.83
C LEU A 208 8.37 3.67 -3.69
N VAL A 209 8.85 3.67 -2.46
CA VAL A 209 8.00 3.82 -1.27
C VAL A 209 8.05 5.28 -0.85
N GLN A 210 6.93 5.99 -1.03
CA GLN A 210 6.85 7.43 -0.85
C GLN A 210 6.38 7.82 0.55
N VAL A 211 6.96 8.90 1.10
CA VAL A 211 6.55 9.57 2.33
C VAL A 211 6.52 11.08 2.07
N ALA A 212 5.35 11.70 2.16
CA ALA A 212 5.18 13.14 2.05
C ALA A 212 5.19 13.79 3.44
N ILE A 213 6.22 14.57 3.72
CA ILE A 213 6.46 15.23 5.01
C ILE A 213 6.03 16.68 4.86
N HIS A 214 4.90 17.02 5.44
CA HIS A 214 4.33 18.36 5.39
C HIS A 214 4.99 19.31 6.38
N GLN A 215 5.12 20.58 6.00
CA GLN A 215 5.73 21.63 6.84
C GLN A 215 4.78 22.81 7.05
N SER A 216 4.47 23.11 8.31
CA SER A 216 3.74 24.31 8.72
C SER A 216 2.39 24.49 8.01
N ASP A 217 1.64 23.41 7.88
CA ASP A 217 0.28 23.37 7.36
C ASP A 217 -0.61 22.41 8.17
N MET A 218 -1.86 22.23 7.75
CA MET A 218 -2.85 21.43 8.46
C MET A 218 -2.56 19.91 8.42
N TYR A 219 -1.62 19.46 7.58
CA TYR A 219 -1.21 18.06 7.44
C TYR A 219 0.10 17.75 8.15
N THR A 220 0.73 18.75 8.79
CA THR A 220 1.96 18.59 9.54
C THR A 220 1.72 17.76 10.79
N SER A 221 2.37 16.59 10.90
CA SER A 221 2.36 15.77 12.12
C SER A 221 3.37 16.28 13.16
N ASN A 222 3.24 15.81 14.40
CA ASN A 222 4.19 16.15 15.48
C ASN A 222 5.61 15.61 15.22
N ASP A 223 5.74 14.59 14.36
CA ASP A 223 7.01 13.92 14.05
C ASP A 223 7.74 14.54 12.84
N ASN A 224 7.05 15.33 12.01
CA ASN A 224 7.64 15.96 10.83
C ASN A 224 8.89 16.81 11.15
N PRO A 225 8.95 17.56 12.27
CA PRO A 225 10.15 18.31 12.64
C PRO A 225 11.41 17.46 12.80
N LEU A 226 11.29 16.18 13.21
CA LEU A 226 12.44 15.26 13.33
C LEU A 226 13.10 15.04 11.97
N PHE A 227 12.30 14.83 10.92
CA PHE A 227 12.78 14.66 9.55
C PHE A 227 13.39 15.96 9.00
N LEU A 228 12.72 17.11 9.21
CA LEU A 228 13.25 18.42 8.78
C LEU A 228 14.62 18.69 9.41
N GLN A 229 14.78 18.39 10.69
CA GLN A 229 16.05 18.57 11.40
C GLN A 229 17.12 17.62 10.91
N TYR A 230 16.82 16.32 10.77
CA TYR A 230 17.80 15.31 10.33
C TYR A 230 18.33 15.61 8.92
N PHE A 231 17.44 15.90 7.99
CA PHE A 231 17.78 16.22 6.61
C PHE A 231 18.29 17.66 6.43
N SER A 232 18.21 18.51 7.47
CA SER A 232 18.60 19.92 7.42
C SER A 232 17.95 20.66 6.26
N VAL A 233 16.64 20.48 6.06
CA VAL A 233 15.88 21.03 4.92
C VAL A 233 15.79 22.54 5.02
N PRO A 234 16.47 23.32 4.14
CA PRO A 234 16.47 24.78 4.22
C PRO A 234 15.24 25.41 3.55
N ALA A 235 14.66 24.73 2.59
CA ALA A 235 13.50 25.17 1.81
C ALA A 235 12.78 23.99 1.18
N ILE A 236 11.51 24.17 0.79
CA ILE A 236 10.70 23.20 0.07
C ILE A 236 10.30 23.73 -1.31
N PRO A 237 10.15 22.85 -2.32
CA PRO A 237 10.22 21.40 -2.25
C PRO A 237 11.66 20.90 -2.08
N ALA A 238 11.83 19.80 -1.34
CA ALA A 238 13.08 19.07 -1.24
C ALA A 238 12.79 17.57 -1.22
N VAL A 239 13.66 16.76 -1.79
CA VAL A 239 13.50 15.29 -1.81
C VAL A 239 14.81 14.60 -1.48
N PHE A 240 14.67 13.43 -0.83
CA PHE A 240 15.79 12.57 -0.44
C PHE A 240 15.39 11.11 -0.72
N PHE A 241 16.39 10.33 -1.11
CA PHE A 241 16.25 8.90 -1.38
C PHE A 241 17.03 8.11 -0.34
N ASP A 242 16.47 7.00 0.15
CA ASP A 242 17.08 6.04 1.07
C ASP A 242 17.79 6.66 2.29
N PHE A 243 17.24 7.72 2.87
CA PHE A 243 17.83 8.47 4.00
C PHE A 243 19.20 9.10 3.72
N ASP A 244 19.62 9.16 2.45
CA ASP A 244 20.89 9.80 2.08
C ASP A 244 20.81 11.33 2.21
N LYS A 245 21.10 11.83 3.42
CA LYS A 245 21.06 13.26 3.72
C LYS A 245 22.12 14.11 2.99
N LYS A 246 23.11 13.47 2.38
CA LYS A 246 24.15 14.16 1.61
C LYS A 246 23.73 14.42 0.17
N ASN A 247 22.70 13.73 -0.32
CA ASN A 247 22.23 13.79 -1.69
C ASN A 247 20.84 14.44 -1.77
N GLN A 248 20.72 15.67 -1.25
CA GLN A 248 19.51 16.46 -1.40
C GLN A 248 19.30 16.79 -2.87
N GLN A 249 18.10 16.54 -3.37
CA GLN A 249 17.69 16.95 -4.71
C GLN A 249 16.73 18.14 -4.62
N ASP A 250 16.84 19.06 -5.58
CA ASP A 250 15.89 20.16 -5.78
C ASP A 250 14.86 19.75 -6.84
N PRO A 251 13.65 19.35 -6.42
CA PRO A 251 12.65 18.84 -7.36
C PRO A 251 12.10 19.92 -8.30
N SER A 252 12.35 21.22 -8.05
CA SER A 252 11.89 22.30 -8.92
C SER A 252 12.58 22.32 -10.28
N VAL A 253 13.73 21.65 -10.40
CA VAL A 253 14.53 21.55 -11.63
C VAL A 253 14.66 20.14 -12.19
N MET A 254 14.08 19.13 -11.50
CA MET A 254 14.18 17.74 -11.93
C MET A 254 13.25 17.44 -13.10
N SER A 255 13.74 16.69 -14.06
CA SER A 255 12.94 16.06 -15.12
C SER A 255 12.51 14.64 -14.74
N VAL A 256 11.56 14.08 -15.51
CA VAL A 256 11.14 12.66 -15.39
C VAL A 256 12.34 11.72 -15.49
N THR A 257 13.25 11.98 -16.43
CA THR A 257 14.46 11.17 -16.63
C THR A 257 15.39 11.22 -15.42
N ASP A 258 15.53 12.39 -14.78
CA ASP A 258 16.36 12.52 -13.57
C ASP A 258 15.80 11.66 -12.43
N VAL A 259 14.48 11.71 -12.17
CA VAL A 259 13.82 10.89 -11.15
C VAL A 259 14.02 9.40 -11.43
N VAL A 260 13.78 8.94 -12.66
CA VAL A 260 13.95 7.53 -13.05
C VAL A 260 15.40 7.08 -12.87
N ASN A 261 16.37 7.91 -13.28
CA ASN A 261 17.79 7.56 -13.14
C ASN A 261 18.21 7.44 -11.68
N ILE A 262 17.77 8.35 -10.82
CA ILE A 262 18.07 8.29 -9.38
C ILE A 262 17.44 7.04 -8.76
N ILE A 263 16.18 6.72 -9.08
CA ILE A 263 15.55 5.47 -8.58
C ILE A 263 16.40 4.26 -8.99
N LYS A 264 16.84 4.18 -10.25
CA LYS A 264 17.69 3.08 -10.75
C LYS A 264 19.05 3.02 -10.05
N GLU A 265 19.65 4.17 -9.75
CA GLU A 265 20.94 4.24 -9.01
C GLU A 265 20.79 3.66 -7.61
N TYR A 266 19.78 4.08 -6.84
CA TYR A 266 19.53 3.54 -5.51
C TYR A 266 19.06 2.08 -5.54
N GLN A 267 18.25 1.70 -6.53
CA GLN A 267 17.85 0.29 -6.72
C GLN A 267 19.07 -0.61 -6.95
N ALA A 268 20.05 -0.15 -7.73
CA ALA A 268 21.28 -0.90 -8.02
C ALA A 268 22.15 -1.20 -6.79
N THR A 269 21.89 -0.54 -5.65
CA THR A 269 22.58 -0.87 -4.38
C THR A 269 22.15 -2.21 -3.79
N GLY A 270 21.01 -2.75 -4.28
CA GLY A 270 20.41 -3.99 -3.79
C GLY A 270 19.75 -3.84 -2.42
N ALA A 271 18.95 -4.80 -2.05
CA ALA A 271 18.31 -4.89 -0.74
C ALA A 271 19.07 -5.87 0.17
N LYS A 272 19.56 -5.37 1.31
CA LYS A 272 20.21 -6.23 2.32
C LYS A 272 19.22 -6.95 3.20
N VAL A 273 17.94 -6.56 3.15
CA VAL A 273 16.86 -7.20 3.90
C VAL A 273 15.60 -7.33 3.04
N GLY A 274 14.84 -8.39 3.27
CA GLY A 274 13.43 -8.48 2.90
C GLY A 274 12.56 -7.93 4.02
N ILE A 275 11.40 -7.39 3.66
CA ILE A 275 10.40 -6.89 4.59
C ILE A 275 9.04 -7.46 4.18
N ALA A 276 8.35 -8.08 5.15
CA ALA A 276 6.96 -8.48 5.01
C ALA A 276 6.15 -7.87 6.15
N MET A 277 4.89 -7.55 5.90
CA MET A 277 4.04 -6.85 6.83
C MET A 277 2.63 -7.42 6.82
N SER A 278 1.96 -7.34 7.96
CA SER A 278 0.52 -7.52 8.06
C SER A 278 -0.03 -6.55 9.09
N SER A 279 -1.23 -6.03 8.87
CA SER A 279 -1.88 -5.10 9.78
C SER A 279 -3.34 -5.47 9.99
N THR A 280 -3.84 -5.17 11.17
CA THR A 280 -5.24 -5.32 11.56
C THR A 280 -5.73 -4.04 12.24
N VAL A 281 -7.01 -3.75 12.12
CA VAL A 281 -7.67 -2.63 12.80
C VAL A 281 -8.69 -3.17 13.79
N ASP A 282 -8.64 -2.70 15.02
CA ASP A 282 -9.65 -3.04 16.04
C ASP A 282 -10.88 -2.13 15.97
N ALA A 283 -11.89 -2.43 16.81
CA ALA A 283 -13.14 -1.65 16.88
C ALA A 283 -12.93 -0.21 17.37
N ASP A 284 -11.85 0.06 18.08
CA ASP A 284 -11.46 1.37 18.58
C ASP A 284 -10.59 2.15 17.58
N ARG A 285 -10.47 1.64 16.34
CA ARG A 285 -9.66 2.19 15.24
C ARG A 285 -8.17 2.26 15.55
N ASN A 286 -7.64 1.31 16.34
CA ASN A 286 -6.20 1.13 16.49
C ASN A 286 -5.69 0.14 15.45
N VAL A 287 -4.65 0.51 14.74
CA VAL A 287 -3.92 -0.36 13.82
C VAL A 287 -2.82 -1.06 14.58
N THR A 288 -2.82 -2.38 14.58
CA THR A 288 -1.65 -3.17 14.97
C THR A 288 -0.97 -3.68 13.71
N VAL A 289 0.31 -3.36 13.53
CA VAL A 289 1.12 -3.83 12.41
C VAL A 289 2.22 -4.74 12.90
N SER A 290 2.30 -5.93 12.32
CA SER A 290 3.41 -6.88 12.50
C SER A 290 4.37 -6.72 11.33
N VAL A 291 5.64 -6.38 11.61
CA VAL A 291 6.69 -6.21 10.60
C VAL A 291 7.71 -7.31 10.77
N ARG A 292 7.92 -8.07 9.72
CA ARG A 292 8.88 -9.16 9.62
C ARG A 292 10.05 -8.73 8.75
N VAL A 293 11.26 -8.84 9.28
CA VAL A 293 12.51 -8.44 8.60
C VAL A 293 13.44 -9.62 8.55
N THR A 294 13.88 -9.99 7.34
CA THR A 294 14.84 -11.09 7.12
C THR A 294 16.05 -10.55 6.35
N PRO A 295 17.25 -10.53 6.97
CA PRO A 295 18.48 -10.11 6.30
C PRO A 295 18.97 -11.16 5.30
N SER A 296 19.54 -10.70 4.17
CA SER A 296 20.33 -11.52 3.25
C SER A 296 21.82 -11.59 3.62
N GLU A 297 22.26 -10.76 4.55
CA GLU A 297 23.59 -10.77 5.14
C GLU A 297 23.50 -10.42 6.64
N ALA A 298 24.34 -11.00 7.46
CA ALA A 298 24.39 -10.66 8.90
C ALA A 298 24.80 -9.20 9.11
N GLY A 299 24.17 -8.51 10.06
CA GLY A 299 24.48 -7.08 10.30
C GLY A 299 23.66 -6.45 11.41
N MET A 300 24.00 -5.19 11.68
CA MET A 300 23.27 -4.32 12.60
C MET A 300 22.21 -3.55 11.83
N TYR A 301 20.96 -3.78 12.16
CA TYR A 301 19.82 -3.18 11.47
C TYR A 301 18.93 -2.37 12.40
N ARG A 302 18.22 -1.42 11.83
CA ARG A 302 17.26 -0.56 12.53
C ARG A 302 15.97 -0.50 11.72
N LEU A 303 14.83 -0.65 12.38
CA LEU A 303 13.50 -0.67 11.76
C LEU A 303 12.75 0.60 12.08
N GLY A 304 12.41 1.39 11.06
CA GLY A 304 11.50 2.54 11.15
C GLY A 304 10.11 2.19 10.64
N VAL A 305 9.07 2.72 11.30
CA VAL A 305 7.67 2.44 10.95
C VAL A 305 6.86 3.72 11.00
N ILE A 306 6.17 4.05 9.90
CA ILE A 306 5.42 5.29 9.66
C ILE A 306 3.99 4.95 9.28
N LEU A 307 3.02 5.69 9.82
CA LEU A 307 1.63 5.72 9.32
C LEU A 307 1.49 6.82 8.27
N LEU A 308 0.93 6.48 7.11
CA LEU A 308 0.56 7.41 6.05
C LEU A 308 -0.95 7.41 5.83
N GLU A 309 -1.45 8.53 5.31
CA GLU A 309 -2.83 8.68 4.83
C GLU A 309 -2.81 9.13 3.37
N ASP A 310 -3.68 8.54 2.56
CA ASP A 310 -3.84 8.79 1.14
C ASP A 310 -5.22 9.39 0.81
N GLY A 311 -5.38 9.94 -0.37
CA GLY A 311 -6.68 10.40 -0.89
C GLY A 311 -7.24 11.64 -0.19
N ILE A 312 -6.43 12.43 0.52
CA ILE A 312 -6.92 13.58 1.26
C ILE A 312 -7.22 14.72 0.28
N GLU A 313 -8.50 15.01 0.05
CA GLU A 313 -8.88 16.18 -0.74
C GLU A 313 -8.64 17.47 0.04
N GLY A 314 -7.92 18.41 -0.57
CA GLY A 314 -7.62 19.69 0.07
C GLY A 314 -7.17 20.76 -0.91
N ALA A 315 -6.98 21.97 -0.38
CA ALA A 315 -6.39 23.05 -1.15
C ALA A 315 -4.87 22.87 -1.25
N GLN A 316 -4.32 23.23 -2.41
CA GLN A 316 -2.89 23.34 -2.65
C GLN A 316 -2.64 24.67 -3.35
N SER A 317 -1.52 25.33 -3.08
CA SER A 317 -1.17 26.58 -3.75
C SER A 317 -1.21 26.41 -5.28
N GLY A 318 -2.00 27.22 -5.94
CA GLY A 318 -2.23 27.15 -7.39
C GLY A 318 -3.43 26.32 -7.83
N THR A 319 -4.11 25.60 -6.92
CA THR A 319 -5.35 24.87 -7.22
C THR A 319 -6.25 24.77 -6.00
N SER A 320 -7.56 24.83 -6.21
CA SER A 320 -8.57 24.70 -5.14
C SER A 320 -8.88 23.24 -4.79
N ARG A 321 -8.49 22.27 -5.64
CA ARG A 321 -8.67 20.84 -5.42
C ARG A 321 -7.36 20.13 -5.74
N PHE A 322 -6.86 19.40 -4.77
CA PHE A 322 -5.66 18.58 -4.87
C PHE A 322 -5.84 17.33 -4.01
N ILE A 323 -5.34 16.21 -4.48
CA ILE A 323 -5.29 14.99 -3.70
C ILE A 323 -3.91 14.88 -3.06
N HIS A 324 -3.88 14.87 -1.73
CA HIS A 324 -2.66 14.67 -0.96
C HIS A 324 -2.53 13.19 -0.63
N ASP A 325 -1.56 12.55 -1.27
CA ASP A 325 -1.22 11.14 -1.05
C ASP A 325 0.11 11.01 -0.30
N ASN A 326 0.30 9.85 0.32
CA ASN A 326 1.52 9.50 1.06
C ASN A 326 1.78 10.43 2.26
N THR A 327 0.75 11.08 2.78
CA THR A 327 0.86 12.09 3.83
C THR A 327 1.23 11.45 5.16
N MET A 328 2.40 11.78 5.70
CA MET A 328 2.87 11.26 6.98
C MET A 328 1.99 11.74 8.13
N ARG A 329 1.49 10.80 8.95
CA ARG A 329 0.63 11.07 10.10
C ARG A 329 1.29 10.78 11.43
N ALA A 330 2.07 9.70 11.52
CA ALA A 330 2.76 9.33 12.76
C ALA A 330 4.02 8.50 12.47
N LEU A 331 4.97 8.57 13.39
CA LEU A 331 6.16 7.72 13.44
C LEU A 331 6.12 6.89 14.73
N ALA A 332 6.10 5.56 14.62
CA ALA A 332 6.04 4.68 15.79
C ALA A 332 7.41 4.41 16.44
N THR A 333 8.50 4.75 15.75
CA THR A 333 9.87 4.43 16.12
C THR A 333 10.72 5.69 16.30
N SER A 334 11.96 5.56 16.67
CA SER A 334 12.92 6.65 16.47
C SER A 334 13.10 6.93 14.96
N LEU A 335 13.53 8.14 14.59
CA LEU A 335 13.68 8.56 13.19
C LEU A 335 14.59 7.61 12.38
N GLY A 336 15.74 7.23 12.92
CA GLY A 336 16.65 6.28 12.28
C GLY A 336 16.20 4.83 12.38
N GLY A 337 15.04 4.58 12.95
CA GLY A 337 14.51 3.25 13.30
C GLY A 337 14.96 2.76 14.68
N ASP A 338 14.18 1.86 15.27
CA ASP A 338 14.54 1.17 16.50
C ASP A 338 15.56 0.07 16.21
N SER A 339 16.50 -0.16 17.13
CA SER A 339 17.55 -1.16 16.92
C SER A 339 16.96 -2.57 16.90
N LEU A 340 17.27 -3.34 15.88
CA LEU A 340 17.03 -4.79 15.83
C LEU A 340 18.20 -5.59 16.43
N GLY A 341 19.33 -4.92 16.75
CA GLY A 341 20.57 -5.55 17.15
C GLY A 341 21.32 -6.16 15.97
N GLU A 342 22.24 -7.07 16.28
CA GLU A 342 22.91 -7.90 15.29
C GLU A 342 21.95 -9.04 14.88
N VAL A 343 21.61 -9.10 13.61
CA VAL A 343 20.70 -10.13 13.06
C VAL A 343 21.51 -11.01 12.11
N ALA A 344 21.44 -12.32 12.31
CA ALA A 344 22.12 -13.28 11.45
C ALA A 344 21.44 -13.38 10.08
N GLU A 345 22.21 -13.75 9.05
CA GLU A 345 21.70 -14.02 7.71
C GLU A 345 20.51 -15.02 7.77
N ASN A 346 19.47 -14.76 6.96
CA ASN A 346 18.27 -15.56 6.85
C ASN A 346 17.53 -15.84 8.18
N THR A 347 17.75 -14.98 9.19
CA THR A 347 17.03 -15.05 10.47
C THR A 347 15.94 -13.97 10.50
N GLU A 348 14.69 -14.39 10.61
CA GLU A 348 13.56 -13.48 10.69
C GLU A 348 13.46 -12.82 12.07
N VAL A 349 13.28 -11.51 12.08
CA VAL A 349 12.94 -10.71 13.27
C VAL A 349 11.54 -10.14 13.09
N VAL A 350 10.68 -10.35 14.09
CA VAL A 350 9.31 -9.82 14.09
C VAL A 350 9.19 -8.72 15.13
N LYS A 351 8.57 -7.61 14.75
CA LYS A 351 8.24 -6.48 15.63
C LYS A 351 6.80 -6.04 15.39
N GLU A 352 6.13 -5.65 16.47
CA GLU A 352 4.77 -5.12 16.41
C GLU A 352 4.74 -3.66 16.85
N TYR A 353 3.93 -2.88 16.16
CA TYR A 353 3.71 -1.46 16.43
C TYR A 353 2.21 -1.17 16.37
N THR A 354 1.79 -0.12 17.06
CA THR A 354 0.38 0.30 17.09
C THR A 354 0.26 1.77 16.75
N PHE A 355 -0.75 2.10 15.94
CA PHE A 355 -1.16 3.47 15.64
C PHE A 355 -2.63 3.66 15.93
N SER A 356 -3.04 4.89 16.23
CA SER A 356 -4.45 5.27 16.25
C SER A 356 -4.83 5.93 14.92
N LEU A 357 -5.99 5.55 14.37
CA LEU A 357 -6.58 6.23 13.22
C LEU A 357 -7.56 7.33 13.65
N GLU A 358 -7.57 7.74 14.93
CA GLU A 358 -8.44 8.82 15.39
C GLU A 358 -8.12 10.12 14.62
N GLY A 359 -9.14 10.67 13.95
CA GLY A 359 -9.00 11.88 13.14
C GLY A 359 -8.47 11.66 11.72
N TYR A 360 -8.21 10.42 11.31
CA TYR A 360 -7.81 10.04 9.95
C TYR A 360 -8.89 9.22 9.25
N THR A 361 -8.82 9.15 7.92
CA THR A 361 -9.68 8.26 7.13
C THR A 361 -9.20 6.80 7.24
N ASP A 362 -9.99 5.85 6.68
CA ASP A 362 -9.54 4.46 6.61
C ASP A 362 -8.57 4.22 5.45
N ASN A 363 -8.37 5.22 4.59
CA ASN A 363 -7.41 5.16 3.49
C ASN A 363 -5.99 5.43 4.00
N CYS A 364 -5.57 4.61 4.96
CA CYS A 364 -4.25 4.65 5.56
C CYS A 364 -3.43 3.42 5.18
N ARG A 365 -2.11 3.56 5.25
CA ARG A 365 -1.17 2.47 5.10
C ARG A 365 0.04 2.66 5.99
N VAL A 366 0.72 1.57 6.28
CA VAL A 366 1.94 1.60 7.07
C VAL A 366 3.14 1.40 6.16
N VAL A 367 4.16 2.22 6.32
CA VAL A 367 5.47 2.07 5.68
C VAL A 367 6.47 1.58 6.72
N ALA A 368 7.19 0.51 6.41
CA ALA A 368 8.37 0.06 7.13
C ALA A 368 9.62 0.33 6.29
N TYR A 369 10.68 0.81 6.93
CA TYR A 369 12.00 0.96 6.30
C TYR A 369 13.08 0.42 7.22
N VAL A 370 14.10 -0.20 6.63
CA VAL A 370 15.23 -0.74 7.39
C VAL A 370 16.49 0.01 7.02
N ASN A 371 17.13 0.56 8.06
CA ASN A 371 18.36 1.30 7.95
C ASN A 371 19.56 0.51 8.49
N THR A 372 20.72 0.74 7.90
CA THR A 372 22.00 0.62 8.56
C THR A 372 22.41 1.99 9.14
N ALA A 373 23.33 2.01 10.11
CA ALA A 373 23.78 3.24 10.73
C ALA A 373 25.30 3.29 10.82
N ASP A 374 25.85 4.48 10.53
CA ASP A 374 27.24 4.85 10.84
C ASP A 374 27.20 6.13 11.69
N GLY A 375 27.28 5.95 13.01
CA GLY A 375 26.99 7.02 13.97
C GLY A 375 25.54 7.53 13.79
N ASP A 376 25.40 8.83 13.52
CA ASP A 376 24.11 9.51 13.29
C ASP A 376 23.72 9.59 11.80
N VAL A 377 24.42 8.86 10.93
CA VAL A 377 24.10 8.78 9.50
C VAL A 377 23.41 7.47 9.23
N TYR A 378 22.19 7.55 8.69
CA TYR A 378 21.38 6.39 8.31
C TYR A 378 21.38 6.21 6.80
N ALA A 379 21.31 4.95 6.37
CA ALA A 379 21.13 4.57 4.98
C ALA A 379 20.06 3.46 4.89
N THR A 380 19.00 3.70 4.14
CA THR A 380 17.91 2.73 3.96
C THR A 380 18.37 1.62 3.02
N THR A 381 18.38 0.39 3.53
CA THR A 381 18.68 -0.78 2.70
C THR A 381 17.43 -1.31 1.97
N ASN A 382 16.25 -1.19 2.56
CA ASN A 382 14.97 -1.52 1.90
C ASN A 382 13.80 -0.83 2.59
N ALA A 383 12.66 -0.76 1.89
CA ALA A 383 11.38 -0.29 2.41
C ALA A 383 10.22 -1.14 1.87
N ALA A 384 9.11 -1.15 2.59
CA ALA A 384 7.87 -1.78 2.17
C ALA A 384 6.66 -0.95 2.62
N SER A 385 5.54 -1.13 1.96
CA SER A 385 4.26 -0.51 2.32
C SER A 385 3.18 -1.58 2.43
N CYS A 386 2.31 -1.45 3.43
CA CYS A 386 1.20 -2.36 3.71
C CYS A 386 -0.07 -1.54 3.92
N PRO A 387 -1.17 -1.80 3.21
CA PRO A 387 -2.46 -1.19 3.52
C PRO A 387 -2.87 -1.50 4.95
N VAL A 388 -3.59 -0.59 5.57
CA VAL A 388 -4.25 -0.86 6.85
C VAL A 388 -5.29 -1.96 6.64
N ASN A 389 -5.33 -2.93 7.57
CA ASN A 389 -6.13 -4.15 7.47
C ASN A 389 -5.75 -5.06 6.28
N GLY A 390 -4.47 -5.01 5.87
CA GLY A 390 -3.95 -5.78 4.75
C GLY A 390 -2.58 -6.42 5.04
N ARG A 391 -1.95 -6.93 4.00
CA ARG A 391 -0.62 -7.54 4.10
C ARG A 391 0.23 -7.23 2.87
N THR A 392 1.54 -7.34 3.05
CA THR A 392 2.55 -7.34 1.98
C THR A 392 3.56 -8.42 2.32
N ASP A 393 3.82 -9.31 1.38
CA ASP A 393 4.78 -10.39 1.59
C ASP A 393 6.19 -10.04 1.09
N TYR A 394 7.17 -10.89 1.38
CA TYR A 394 8.52 -10.77 0.86
C TYR A 394 8.51 -10.78 -0.66
N ARG A 395 9.22 -9.82 -1.25
CA ARG A 395 9.41 -9.72 -2.70
C ARG A 395 10.87 -10.03 -3.06
N PHE A 396 11.07 -10.67 -4.20
CA PHE A 396 12.38 -11.08 -4.70
C PHE A 396 12.64 -10.50 -6.08
N GLU A 397 13.90 -10.21 -6.39
CA GLU A 397 14.27 -9.84 -7.75
C GLU A 397 14.04 -11.04 -8.67
N THR A 398 13.21 -10.84 -9.68
CA THR A 398 13.11 -11.73 -10.82
C THR A 398 14.17 -11.32 -11.83
N ALA A 399 14.56 -12.21 -12.75
CA ALA A 399 15.55 -11.86 -13.76
C ALA A 399 15.17 -10.54 -14.46
N ALA A 400 16.16 -9.64 -14.64
CA ALA A 400 15.92 -8.35 -15.26
C ALA A 400 15.17 -8.51 -16.60
N GLU A 401 14.02 -7.84 -16.71
CA GLU A 401 13.34 -7.58 -17.98
C GLU A 401 14.18 -6.64 -18.86
#